data_a9aeb316f62a10ae0fdcac6c0da6934d
#
_entry.id   a9aeb316f62a10ae0fdcac6c0da6934d
#
_cell.length_a   1.000
_cell.length_b   1.000
_cell.length_c   1.000
_cell.angle_alpha   90.00
_cell.angle_beta   90.00
_cell.angle_gamma   90.00
#
_symmetry.space_group_name_H-M   'P 1'
#
loop_
_entity.id
_entity.type
_entity.pdbx_description
1 polymer ?
#
loop_
_entity_poly.entity_id
_entity_poly.type
_entity_poly.pdbx_seq_one_letter_code
_entity_poly.pdbx_strand_id
1 'polypeptide(L)'
;MAYGGVHCSATAEDILQDAFLRYAGSASAASVANPYAFLCRIVANLVRDERRVRRNRGHLLPLEDAEACPAAEISQERRLADRQALAILVAALHELPHDCRRALLLNRLDGFTHAEIGQRLGISTSMVTKHIIRALRHCQRRLGPV
;
A
#
# COMPACT_ATOMS: atom_id res chain seq x y z
N MET A 1 -5.07 -6.98 -6.31
CA MET A 1 -5.00 -6.52 -4.89
C MET A 1 -5.02 -4.99 -4.71
N ALA A 2 -5.33 -4.20 -5.74
CA ALA A 2 -5.35 -2.73 -5.63
C ALA A 2 -6.70 -2.13 -5.15
N TYR A 3 -7.75 -2.93 -5.03
CA TYR A 3 -9.12 -2.41 -4.93
C TYR A 3 -9.65 -2.18 -3.51
N GLY A 4 -8.97 -2.64 -2.48
CA GLY A 4 -9.43 -2.52 -1.08
C GLY A 4 -9.42 -1.11 -0.47
N GLY A 5 -9.30 -0.06 -1.26
CA GLY A 5 -9.20 1.30 -0.73
C GLY A 5 -9.89 2.38 -1.54
N VAL A 6 -10.62 2.01 -2.58
CA VAL A 6 -11.32 2.95 -3.47
C VAL A 6 -12.80 2.57 -3.46
N HIS A 7 -13.60 3.42 -2.85
CA HIS A 7 -15.04 3.16 -2.59
C HIS A 7 -15.98 3.54 -3.75
N CYS A 8 -15.44 3.90 -4.92
CA CYS A 8 -16.23 4.24 -6.10
C CYS A 8 -15.55 3.68 -7.34
N SER A 9 -16.32 3.00 -8.21
CA SER A 9 -15.78 2.43 -9.45
C SER A 9 -15.18 3.52 -10.34
N ALA A 10 -15.81 4.68 -10.45
CA ALA A 10 -15.30 5.82 -11.21
C ALA A 10 -13.91 6.27 -10.70
N THR A 11 -13.74 6.35 -9.38
CA THR A 11 -12.43 6.70 -8.79
C THR A 11 -11.39 5.61 -9.05
N ALA A 12 -11.78 4.33 -9.06
CA ALA A 12 -10.88 3.23 -9.36
C ALA A 12 -10.43 3.27 -10.83
N GLU A 13 -11.34 3.53 -11.74
CA GLU A 13 -11.07 3.70 -13.16
C GLU A 13 -10.14 4.90 -13.42
N ASP A 14 -10.40 6.04 -12.79
CA ASP A 14 -9.55 7.23 -12.87
C ASP A 14 -8.11 6.94 -12.38
N ILE A 15 -7.98 6.23 -11.27
CA ILE A 15 -6.67 5.83 -10.73
C ILE A 15 -5.95 4.88 -11.70
N LEU A 16 -6.64 3.92 -12.29
CA LEU A 16 -6.05 3.01 -13.26
C LEU A 16 -5.62 3.75 -14.52
N GLN A 17 -6.45 4.64 -15.04
CA GLN A 17 -6.15 5.46 -16.20
C GLN A 17 -4.93 6.35 -15.96
N ASP A 18 -4.87 7.04 -14.81
CA ASP A 18 -3.72 7.86 -14.41
C ASP A 18 -2.45 7.01 -14.22
N ALA A 19 -2.59 5.79 -13.69
CA ALA A 19 -1.49 4.86 -13.55
C ALA A 19 -0.91 4.45 -14.91
N PHE A 20 -1.75 4.15 -15.88
CA PHE A 20 -1.31 3.81 -17.24
C PHE A 20 -0.65 4.99 -17.93
N LEU A 21 -1.20 6.20 -17.80
CA LEU A 21 -0.61 7.41 -18.35
C LEU A 21 0.78 7.69 -17.76
N ARG A 22 0.92 7.55 -16.44
CA ARG A 22 2.23 7.71 -15.77
C ARG A 22 3.22 6.63 -16.15
N TYR A 23 2.74 5.39 -16.32
CA TYR A 23 3.57 4.30 -16.80
C TYR A 23 4.08 4.59 -18.22
N ALA A 24 3.19 4.97 -19.15
CA ALA A 24 3.52 5.28 -20.54
C ALA A 24 4.46 6.49 -20.68
N GLY A 25 4.29 7.51 -19.82
CA GLY A 25 5.14 8.70 -19.79
C GLY A 25 6.47 8.53 -19.05
N SER A 26 6.70 7.37 -18.41
CA SER A 26 7.92 7.13 -17.65
C SER A 26 9.08 6.72 -18.58
N ALA A 27 10.15 7.49 -18.59
CA ALA A 27 11.38 7.14 -19.30
C ALA A 27 11.98 5.79 -18.82
N SER A 28 11.65 5.37 -17.60
CA SER A 28 12.09 4.10 -17.03
C SER A 28 11.24 2.90 -17.46
N ALA A 29 10.07 3.11 -18.06
CA ALA A 29 9.15 2.01 -18.40
C ALA A 29 9.80 0.95 -19.30
N ALA A 30 10.64 1.36 -20.25
CA ALA A 30 11.35 0.48 -21.17
C ALA A 30 12.50 -0.32 -20.53
N SER A 31 13.02 0.14 -19.38
CA SER A 31 14.19 -0.45 -18.69
C SER A 31 13.87 -1.22 -17.43
N VAL A 32 12.57 -1.28 -17.04
CA VAL A 32 12.16 -1.95 -15.81
C VAL A 32 12.13 -3.45 -15.99
N ALA A 33 12.85 -4.18 -15.15
CA ALA A 33 12.93 -5.64 -15.18
C ALA A 33 11.55 -6.32 -14.94
N ASN A 34 10.64 -5.66 -14.21
CA ASN A 34 9.29 -6.15 -13.96
C ASN A 34 8.25 -5.03 -14.14
N PRO A 35 7.70 -4.87 -15.36
CA PRO A 35 6.70 -3.84 -15.69
C PRO A 35 5.45 -3.90 -14.82
N TYR A 36 4.98 -5.10 -14.49
CA TYR A 36 3.81 -5.31 -13.65
C TYR A 36 4.04 -4.77 -12.21
N ALA A 37 5.18 -5.11 -11.60
CA ALA A 37 5.52 -4.61 -10.27
C ALA A 37 5.67 -3.08 -10.25
N PHE A 38 6.18 -2.50 -11.34
CA PHE A 38 6.30 -1.06 -11.48
C PHE A 38 4.93 -0.38 -11.59
N LEU A 39 4.03 -0.92 -12.40
CA LEU A 39 2.65 -0.44 -12.50
C LEU A 39 1.92 -0.56 -11.16
N CYS A 40 2.02 -1.70 -10.47
CA CYS A 40 1.45 -1.87 -9.14
C CYS A 40 1.95 -0.82 -8.13
N ARG A 41 3.22 -0.42 -8.22
CA ARG A 41 3.78 0.65 -7.39
C ARG A 41 3.13 2.00 -7.69
N ILE A 42 2.93 2.32 -8.97
CA ILE A 42 2.25 3.56 -9.39
C ILE A 42 0.83 3.58 -8.83
N VAL A 43 0.06 2.51 -9.03
CA VAL A 43 -1.32 2.37 -8.53
C VAL A 43 -1.35 2.51 -7.01
N ALA A 44 -0.47 1.82 -6.28
CA ALA A 44 -0.41 1.91 -4.82
C ALA A 44 -0.08 3.32 -4.32
N ASN A 45 0.70 4.09 -5.06
CA ASN A 45 0.99 5.49 -4.73
C ASN A 45 -0.25 6.36 -4.96
N LEU A 46 -0.94 6.21 -6.09
CA LEU A 46 -2.15 6.95 -6.41
C LEU A 46 -3.28 6.68 -5.41
N VAL A 47 -3.49 5.43 -5.04
CA VAL A 47 -4.48 5.06 -4.00
C VAL A 47 -4.14 5.72 -2.65
N ARG A 48 -2.86 5.79 -2.28
CA ARG A 48 -2.43 6.49 -1.05
C ARG A 48 -2.68 7.98 -1.11
N ASP A 49 -2.39 8.60 -2.26
CA ASP A 49 -2.63 10.02 -2.47
C ASP A 49 -4.13 10.34 -2.41
N GLU A 50 -4.98 9.52 -3.01
CA GLU A 50 -6.43 9.68 -2.96
C GLU A 50 -6.97 9.54 -1.52
N ARG A 51 -6.50 8.54 -0.76
CA ARG A 51 -6.86 8.40 0.67
C ARG A 51 -6.45 9.64 1.48
N ARG A 52 -5.26 10.20 1.19
CA ARG A 52 -4.79 11.43 1.84
C ARG A 52 -5.69 12.61 1.53
N VAL A 53 -6.08 12.78 0.26
CA VAL A 53 -6.99 13.86 -0.16
C VAL A 53 -8.34 13.73 0.54
N ARG A 54 -8.92 12.53 0.57
CA ARG A 54 -10.20 12.26 1.27
C ARG A 54 -10.12 12.54 2.76
N ARG A 55 -9.06 12.08 3.41
CA ARG A 55 -8.84 12.36 4.83
C ARG A 55 -8.77 13.87 5.12
N ASN A 56 -8.06 14.62 4.29
CA ASN A 56 -7.92 16.07 4.46
C ASN A 56 -9.23 16.83 4.18
N ARG A 57 -10.14 16.25 3.37
CA ARG A 57 -11.48 16.79 3.13
C ARG A 57 -12.50 16.45 4.21
N GLY A 58 -12.11 15.72 5.26
CA GLY A 58 -12.99 15.36 6.37
C GLY A 58 -14.06 14.31 6.04
N HIS A 59 -14.00 13.67 4.88
CA HIS A 59 -14.88 12.57 4.53
C HIS A 59 -14.41 11.26 5.18
N LEU A 60 -14.77 11.07 6.44
CA LEU A 60 -14.86 9.75 7.06
C LEU A 60 -16.15 9.10 6.53
N LEU A 61 -16.08 8.41 5.40
CA LEU A 61 -17.18 7.54 4.99
C LEU A 61 -17.14 6.27 5.86
N PRO A 62 -18.31 5.80 6.34
CA PRO A 62 -18.42 4.53 7.03
C PRO A 62 -17.92 3.39 6.14
N LEU A 63 -17.37 2.35 6.77
CA LEU A 63 -16.80 1.17 6.11
C LEU A 63 -17.88 0.27 5.43
N GLU A 64 -19.13 0.70 5.37
CA GLU A 64 -20.27 -0.13 5.02
C GLU A 64 -20.56 -0.24 3.50
N ASP A 65 -19.93 0.58 2.66
CA ASP A 65 -20.16 0.56 1.21
C ASP A 65 -19.04 -0.13 0.40
N ALA A 66 -18.42 -1.14 0.96
CA ALA A 66 -17.59 -2.04 0.15
C ALA A 66 -18.51 -2.98 -0.64
N GLU A 67 -19.13 -2.49 -1.72
CA GLU A 67 -19.71 -3.37 -2.72
C GLU A 67 -18.67 -4.41 -3.12
N ALA A 68 -19.03 -5.67 -2.92
CA ALA A 68 -18.20 -6.81 -3.27
C ALA A 68 -17.89 -6.72 -4.78
N CYS A 69 -16.69 -6.31 -5.11
CA CYS A 69 -16.18 -6.46 -6.46
C CYS A 69 -16.31 -7.95 -6.83
N PRO A 70 -16.89 -8.33 -8.00
CA PRO A 70 -16.98 -9.72 -8.39
C PRO A 70 -15.59 -10.30 -8.37
N ALA A 71 -15.32 -11.13 -7.37
CA ALA A 71 -14.05 -11.82 -7.24
C ALA A 71 -13.98 -12.79 -8.42
N ALA A 72 -13.00 -12.59 -9.31
CA ALA A 72 -12.55 -13.67 -10.15
C ALA A 72 -12.40 -14.91 -9.25
N GLU A 73 -12.89 -16.07 -9.68
CA GLU A 73 -12.85 -17.30 -8.90
C GLU A 73 -11.41 -17.61 -8.48
N ILE A 74 -11.06 -17.15 -7.29
CA ILE A 74 -9.76 -17.42 -6.69
C ILE A 74 -9.84 -18.85 -6.17
N SER A 75 -8.98 -19.74 -6.69
CA SER A 75 -8.93 -21.12 -6.25
C SER A 75 -8.77 -21.22 -4.73
N GLN A 76 -9.30 -22.29 -4.13
CA GLN A 76 -9.20 -22.51 -2.67
C GLN A 76 -7.74 -22.58 -2.21
N GLU A 77 -6.85 -23.16 -3.03
CA GLU A 77 -5.40 -23.21 -2.79
C GLU A 77 -4.79 -21.81 -2.68
N ARG A 78 -5.17 -20.88 -3.57
CA ARG A 78 -4.70 -19.51 -3.55
C ARG A 78 -5.21 -18.76 -2.32
N ARG A 79 -6.45 -18.98 -1.91
CA ARG A 79 -7.00 -18.41 -0.66
C ARG A 79 -6.24 -18.88 0.57
N LEU A 80 -5.85 -20.17 0.60
CA LEU A 80 -5.07 -20.73 1.71
C LEU A 80 -3.66 -20.11 1.75
N ALA A 81 -2.99 -20.04 0.60
CA ALA A 81 -1.67 -19.40 0.48
C ALA A 81 -1.71 -17.92 0.90
N ASP A 82 -2.73 -17.17 0.48
CA ASP A 82 -2.90 -15.75 0.85
C ASP A 82 -3.13 -15.59 2.37
N ARG A 83 -3.91 -16.49 2.99
CA ARG A 83 -4.09 -16.50 4.46
C ARG A 83 -2.81 -16.80 5.21
N GLN A 84 -2.02 -17.75 4.74
CA GLN A 84 -0.72 -18.08 5.32
C GLN A 84 0.26 -16.91 5.19
N ALA A 85 0.35 -16.29 4.01
CA ALA A 85 1.17 -15.12 3.77
C ALA A 85 0.76 -13.93 4.68
N LEU A 86 -0.55 -13.73 4.86
CA LEU A 86 -1.06 -12.70 5.78
C LEU A 86 -0.67 -13.00 7.23
N ALA A 87 -0.79 -14.25 7.67
CA ALA A 87 -0.40 -14.63 9.03
C ALA A 87 1.10 -14.41 9.28
N ILE A 88 1.94 -14.76 8.31
CA ILE A 88 3.39 -14.49 8.37
C ILE A 88 3.67 -12.98 8.42
N LEU A 89 2.98 -12.19 7.60
CA LEU A 89 3.13 -10.73 7.59
C LEU A 89 2.74 -10.11 8.94
N VAL A 90 1.62 -10.53 9.52
CA VAL A 90 1.17 -10.05 10.83
C VAL A 90 2.19 -10.41 11.91
N ALA A 91 2.70 -11.63 11.92
CA ALA A 91 3.76 -12.04 12.83
C ALA A 91 5.03 -11.19 12.67
N ALA A 92 5.47 -10.97 11.42
CA ALA A 92 6.62 -10.13 11.11
C ALA A 92 6.45 -8.68 11.59
N LEU A 93 5.23 -8.12 11.48
CA LEU A 93 4.94 -6.80 12.01
C LEU A 93 5.04 -6.73 13.53
N HIS A 94 4.64 -7.79 14.23
CA HIS A 94 4.77 -7.88 15.70
C HIS A 94 6.22 -7.99 16.17
N GLU A 95 7.11 -8.57 15.39
CA GLU A 95 8.54 -8.66 15.67
C GLU A 95 9.27 -7.32 15.53
N LEU A 96 8.67 -6.34 14.85
CA LEU A 96 9.28 -5.02 14.63
C LEU A 96 9.27 -4.17 15.91
N PRO A 97 10.32 -3.34 16.11
CA PRO A 97 10.28 -2.28 17.11
C PRO A 97 9.05 -1.39 16.90
N HIS A 98 8.46 -0.91 18.00
CA HIS A 98 7.22 -0.16 18.01
C HIS A 98 7.20 0.98 17.00
N ASP A 99 8.24 1.82 16.93
CA ASP A 99 8.29 2.97 16.05
C ASP A 99 8.44 2.59 14.56
N CYS A 100 9.18 1.50 14.28
CA CYS A 100 9.26 0.98 12.90
C CYS A 100 7.90 0.48 12.42
N ARG A 101 7.19 -0.27 13.26
CA ARG A 101 5.84 -0.76 12.97
C ARG A 101 4.86 0.40 12.79
N ARG A 102 4.83 1.37 13.72
CA ARG A 102 3.97 2.54 13.63
C ARG A 102 4.23 3.35 12.37
N ALA A 103 5.49 3.65 12.07
CA ALA A 103 5.85 4.41 10.87
C ALA A 103 5.38 3.70 9.59
N LEU A 104 5.54 2.36 9.50
CA LEU A 104 5.08 1.59 8.36
C LEU A 104 3.56 1.62 8.23
N LEU A 105 2.81 1.38 9.32
CA LEU A 105 1.35 1.36 9.30
C LEU A 105 0.77 2.72 8.96
N LEU A 106 1.24 3.80 9.59
CA LEU A 106 0.83 5.18 9.28
C LEU A 106 1.07 5.53 7.80
N ASN A 107 2.17 5.06 7.22
CA ASN A 107 2.45 5.31 5.82
C ASN A 107 1.59 4.45 4.89
N ARG A 108 1.42 3.14 5.17
CA ARG A 108 0.78 2.19 4.25
C ARG A 108 -0.73 2.12 4.37
N LEU A 109 -1.28 2.21 5.59
CA LEU A 109 -2.71 2.13 5.82
C LEU A 109 -3.36 3.52 5.87
N ASP A 110 -2.76 4.45 6.61
CA ASP A 110 -3.34 5.77 6.82
C ASP A 110 -2.91 6.80 5.77
N GLY A 111 -1.92 6.46 4.93
CA GLY A 111 -1.46 7.32 3.82
C GLY A 111 -0.73 8.59 4.25
N PHE A 112 -0.19 8.64 5.49
CA PHE A 112 0.59 9.79 5.95
C PHE A 112 1.92 9.91 5.20
N THR A 113 2.33 11.14 4.92
CA THR A 113 3.66 11.46 4.41
C THR A 113 4.72 11.26 5.48
N HIS A 114 5.97 11.11 5.08
CA HIS A 114 7.08 10.99 6.04
C HIS A 114 7.20 12.21 6.97
N ALA A 115 6.87 13.42 6.48
CA ALA A 115 6.86 14.63 7.30
C ALA A 115 5.77 14.58 8.37
N GLU A 116 4.54 14.21 8.01
CA GLU A 116 3.43 14.05 8.95
C GLU A 116 3.70 12.95 9.99
N ILE A 117 4.31 11.84 9.56
CA ILE A 117 4.72 10.76 10.47
C ILE A 117 5.80 11.24 11.43
N GLY A 118 6.78 12.00 10.92
CA GLY A 118 7.84 12.58 11.74
C GLY A 118 7.28 13.48 12.84
N GLN A 119 6.34 14.35 12.50
CA GLN A 119 5.64 15.20 13.47
C GLN A 119 4.87 14.38 14.52
N ARG A 120 4.15 13.32 14.09
CA ARG A 120 3.35 12.49 15.00
C ARG A 120 4.20 11.63 15.95
N LEU A 121 5.36 11.18 15.50
CA LEU A 121 6.26 10.31 16.26
C LEU A 121 7.36 11.11 17.00
N GLY A 122 7.45 12.42 16.77
CA GLY A 122 8.51 13.26 17.35
C GLY A 122 9.91 12.94 16.82
N ILE A 123 10.03 12.50 15.57
CA ILE A 123 11.30 12.11 14.93
C ILE A 123 11.50 12.80 13.59
N SER A 124 12.73 12.86 13.11
CA SER A 124 13.04 13.46 11.81
C SER A 124 12.47 12.63 10.65
N THR A 125 12.18 13.28 9.53
CA THR A 125 11.73 12.65 8.28
C THR A 125 12.73 11.58 7.81
N SER A 126 14.02 11.81 7.97
CA SER A 126 15.08 10.85 7.67
C SER A 126 14.97 9.59 8.54
N MET A 127 14.66 9.76 9.82
CA MET A 127 14.44 8.63 10.75
C MET A 127 13.19 7.82 10.36
N VAL A 128 12.10 8.50 9.97
CA VAL A 128 10.89 7.85 9.42
C VAL A 128 11.25 6.97 8.23
N THR A 129 12.01 7.51 7.29
CA THR A 129 12.45 6.75 6.10
C THR A 129 13.25 5.51 6.49
N LYS A 130 14.19 5.63 7.44
CA LYS A 130 14.97 4.50 7.96
C LYS A 130 14.08 3.45 8.62
N HIS A 131 13.10 3.86 9.42
CA HIS A 131 12.16 2.95 10.08
C HIS A 131 11.30 2.19 9.07
N ILE A 132 10.78 2.87 8.05
CA ILE A 132 9.97 2.24 7.01
C ILE A 132 10.81 1.25 6.19
N ILE A 133 12.03 1.62 5.78
CA ILE A 133 12.93 0.73 5.04
C ILE A 133 13.27 -0.51 5.88
N ARG A 134 13.61 -0.33 7.16
CA ARG A 134 13.89 -1.44 8.08
C ARG A 134 12.71 -2.38 8.20
N ALA A 135 11.51 -1.83 8.38
CA ALA A 135 10.28 -2.60 8.49
C ALA A 135 9.98 -3.39 7.21
N LEU A 136 10.07 -2.75 6.03
CA LEU A 136 9.85 -3.42 4.75
C LEU A 136 10.85 -4.57 4.52
N ARG A 137 12.13 -4.35 4.79
CA ARG A 137 13.15 -5.39 4.66
C ARG A 137 12.91 -6.57 5.59
N HIS A 138 12.44 -6.31 6.82
CA HIS A 138 12.09 -7.37 7.76
C HIS A 138 10.91 -8.19 7.25
N CYS A 139 9.81 -7.54 6.86
CA CYS A 139 8.63 -8.22 6.31
C CYS A 139 8.97 -9.04 5.05
N GLN A 140 9.79 -8.49 4.15
CA GLN A 140 10.22 -9.19 2.94
C GLN A 140 11.02 -10.46 3.26
N ARG A 141 11.95 -10.40 4.23
CA ARG A 141 12.71 -11.59 4.65
C ARG A 141 11.83 -12.68 5.25
N ARG A 142 10.78 -12.29 5.97
CA ARG A 142 9.85 -13.24 6.60
C ARG A 142 8.90 -13.88 5.60
N LEU A 143 8.48 -13.14 4.57
CA LEU A 143 7.62 -13.64 3.49
C LEU A 143 8.37 -14.53 2.49
N GLY A 144 9.69 -14.41 2.41
CA GLY A 144 10.49 -15.11 1.41
C GLY A 144 10.42 -14.45 0.01
N PRO A 145 11.11 -15.02 -0.96
CA PRO A 145 11.01 -14.57 -2.35
C PRO A 145 9.58 -14.86 -2.88
N VAL A 146 8.95 -13.85 -3.44
CA VAL A 146 7.67 -13.92 -4.15
C VAL A 146 7.92 -14.30 -5.60
#